data_93772f671abe0f6bdefff975a19b0e68
#
_entry.id   93772f671abe0f6bdefff975a19b0e68
#
_cell.length_a   1.000
_cell.length_b   1.000
_cell.length_c   1.000
_cell.angle_alpha   90.00
_cell.angle_beta   90.00
_cell.angle_gamma   90.00
#
_symmetry.space_group_name_H-M   'P 1'
#
loop_
_entity.id
_entity.type
_entity.pdbx_description
1 polymer ?
#
loop_
_entity_poly.entity_id
_entity_poly.type
_entity_poly.pdbx_seq_one_letter_code
_entity_poly.pdbx_strand_id
1 'polypeptide(L)'
;VVGLWCLSPSGIVHTLPAKAIILATGGVGFLYSSTTNPSIATGDGVAMAFRAGADIKDIEFIQFHPTSLANDDSRPFLITEAMRGKGAVLMMESDYQKWKLSENQSPEEFSFMWKYCDKGSLGTRDVVARAIDSELKKTGDRNALLITEHLKRDELVEEFPNIDEKLSSYGIKLGIDPIPIIPAAHYMVGGIDVDSSGK
;
A
#
# COMPACT_ATOMS: atom_id res chain seq x y z
N VAL A 1 27.08 12.57 18.33
CA VAL A 1 27.47 11.59 17.28
C VAL A 1 28.63 12.20 16.51
N VAL A 2 29.71 11.45 16.27
CA VAL A 2 30.93 11.93 15.62
C VAL A 2 31.26 11.21 14.31
N GLY A 3 30.41 10.25 13.91
CA GLY A 3 30.59 9.45 12.71
C GLY A 3 29.68 8.24 12.67
N LEU A 4 29.85 7.41 11.66
CA LEU A 4 29.13 6.15 11.44
C LEU A 4 30.11 5.00 11.20
N TRP A 5 29.69 3.81 11.54
CA TRP A 5 30.26 2.58 11.03
C TRP A 5 29.42 2.08 9.86
N CYS A 6 30.08 1.82 8.74
CA CYS A 6 29.45 1.29 7.55
C CYS A 6 30.05 -0.07 7.20
N LEU A 7 29.20 -1.03 6.90
CA LEU A 7 29.59 -2.33 6.38
C LEU A 7 29.63 -2.29 4.85
N SER A 8 30.78 -2.59 4.26
CA SER A 8 30.90 -2.72 2.81
C SER A 8 30.28 -4.03 2.31
N PRO A 9 29.98 -4.14 1.01
CA PRO A 9 29.53 -5.41 0.41
C PRO A 9 30.52 -6.58 0.61
N SER A 10 31.82 -6.28 0.81
CA SER A 10 32.86 -7.27 1.10
C SER A 10 32.94 -7.67 2.59
N GLY A 11 32.03 -7.17 3.45
CA GLY A 11 32.02 -7.48 4.88
C GLY A 11 33.03 -6.69 5.74
N ILE A 12 33.68 -5.67 5.17
CA ILE A 12 34.63 -4.81 5.90
C ILE A 12 33.91 -3.65 6.55
N VAL A 13 34.16 -3.43 7.86
CA VAL A 13 33.62 -2.27 8.58
C VAL A 13 34.52 -1.06 8.36
N HIS A 14 33.94 0.03 7.87
CA HIS A 14 34.58 1.33 7.70
C HIS A 14 34.08 2.31 8.75
N THR A 15 34.98 3.05 9.36
CA THR A 15 34.65 4.20 10.23
C THR A 15 34.63 5.45 9.40
N LEU A 16 33.46 6.10 9.33
CA LEU A 16 33.26 7.36 8.61
C LEU A 16 33.07 8.50 9.62
N PRO A 17 34.12 9.28 9.94
CA PRO A 17 33.97 10.48 10.77
C PRO A 17 33.18 11.54 10.00
N ALA A 18 32.23 12.20 10.65
CA ALA A 18 31.39 13.21 10.03
C ALA A 18 31.05 14.35 11.02
N LYS A 19 30.95 15.57 10.51
CA LYS A 19 30.51 16.74 11.30
C LYS A 19 29.00 16.75 11.54
N ALA A 20 28.27 16.15 10.62
CA ALA A 20 26.82 15.97 10.71
C ALA A 20 26.43 14.65 10.02
N ILE A 21 25.36 14.04 10.48
CA ILE A 21 24.81 12.79 9.94
C ILE A 21 23.33 13.01 9.69
N ILE A 22 22.89 12.71 8.47
CA ILE A 22 21.47 12.73 8.10
C ILE A 22 21.01 11.28 7.99
N LEU A 23 20.06 10.88 8.85
CA LEU A 23 19.40 9.57 8.77
C LEU A 23 18.20 9.68 7.83
N ALA A 24 18.27 8.98 6.70
CA ALA A 24 17.22 8.91 5.70
C ALA A 24 16.98 7.44 5.29
N THR A 25 16.90 6.56 6.30
CA THR A 25 16.93 5.09 6.15
C THR A 25 15.56 4.48 5.89
N GLY A 26 14.50 5.29 5.78
CA GLY A 26 13.13 4.80 5.62
C GLY A 26 12.57 4.17 6.91
N GLY A 27 11.44 3.50 6.78
CA GLY A 27 10.71 2.92 7.89
C GLY A 27 10.92 1.41 8.06
N VAL A 28 9.86 0.73 8.55
CA VAL A 28 9.87 -0.69 8.95
C VAL A 28 8.90 -1.54 8.12
N GLY A 29 8.45 -1.07 6.96
CA GLY A 29 7.39 -1.74 6.21
C GLY A 29 7.69 -3.18 5.83
N PHE A 30 8.97 -3.56 5.67
CA PHE A 30 9.36 -4.93 5.32
C PHE A 30 9.22 -5.94 6.49
N LEU A 31 8.79 -5.51 7.66
CA LEU A 31 8.36 -6.41 8.74
C LEU A 31 7.00 -7.07 8.48
N TYR A 32 6.23 -6.54 7.54
CA TYR A 32 4.91 -7.04 7.17
C TYR A 32 5.00 -7.97 5.97
N SER A 33 4.21 -9.02 5.98
CA SER A 33 4.14 -10.01 4.89
C SER A 33 3.67 -9.42 3.56
N SER A 34 2.84 -8.37 3.61
CA SER A 34 2.42 -7.60 2.44
C SER A 34 2.83 -6.14 2.63
N THR A 35 3.72 -5.65 1.79
CA THR A 35 4.24 -4.27 1.85
C THR A 35 4.64 -3.73 0.50
N THR A 36 4.40 -2.44 0.28
CA THR A 36 4.88 -1.71 -0.90
C THR A 36 6.32 -1.21 -0.74
N ASN A 37 6.90 -1.41 0.44
CA ASN A 37 8.26 -0.95 0.75
C ASN A 37 9.33 -1.89 0.20
N PRO A 38 10.53 -1.38 -0.09
CA PRO A 38 11.65 -2.23 -0.50
C PRO A 38 12.15 -3.11 0.66
N SER A 39 12.84 -4.21 0.32
CA SER A 39 13.36 -5.19 1.29
C SER A 39 14.33 -4.61 2.32
N ILE A 40 14.89 -3.43 2.07
CA ILE A 40 15.76 -2.71 3.01
C ILE A 40 14.99 -1.88 4.05
N ALA A 41 13.66 -1.80 3.97
CA ALA A 41 12.84 -1.06 4.94
C ALA A 41 12.61 -1.89 6.21
N THR A 42 13.67 -2.23 6.91
CA THR A 42 13.72 -3.12 8.07
C THR A 42 13.81 -2.39 9.41
N GLY A 43 13.82 -1.04 9.40
CA GLY A 43 13.85 -0.21 10.60
C GLY A 43 15.24 -0.02 11.21
N ASP A 44 16.29 -0.35 10.50
CA ASP A 44 17.67 -0.29 11.01
C ASP A 44 18.06 1.10 11.50
N GLY A 45 17.66 2.16 10.78
CA GLY A 45 17.94 3.56 11.17
C GLY A 45 17.24 3.94 12.49
N VAL A 46 16.00 3.52 12.66
CA VAL A 46 15.26 3.74 13.92
C VAL A 46 15.94 3.02 15.07
N ALA A 47 16.33 1.75 14.86
CA ALA A 47 17.03 0.96 15.87
C ALA A 47 18.42 1.55 16.21
N MET A 48 19.17 2.06 15.22
CA MET A 48 20.44 2.72 15.45
C MET A 48 20.28 4.01 16.26
N ALA A 49 19.30 4.85 15.91
CA ALA A 49 19.01 6.07 16.63
C ALA A 49 18.59 5.80 18.07
N PHE A 50 17.70 4.82 18.29
CA PHE A 50 17.30 4.40 19.65
C PHE A 50 18.52 3.97 20.50
N ARG A 51 19.40 3.14 19.95
CA ARG A 51 20.64 2.73 20.64
C ARG A 51 21.61 3.90 20.89
N ALA A 52 21.53 4.94 20.08
CA ALA A 52 22.30 6.18 20.27
C ALA A 52 21.66 7.16 21.27
N GLY A 53 20.49 6.80 21.84
CA GLY A 53 19.79 7.59 22.85
C GLY A 53 18.78 8.59 22.29
N ALA A 54 18.37 8.45 21.02
CA ALA A 54 17.29 9.26 20.48
C ALA A 54 15.93 8.75 20.95
N ASP A 55 14.99 9.67 21.18
CA ASP A 55 13.61 9.33 21.49
C ASP A 55 12.89 8.80 20.23
N ILE A 56 12.04 7.80 20.43
CA ILE A 56 11.24 7.17 19.38
C ILE A 56 9.76 7.37 19.70
N LYS A 57 8.97 7.73 18.69
CA LYS A 57 7.58 8.11 18.89
C LYS A 57 6.68 7.54 17.81
N ASP A 58 5.46 7.16 18.20
CA ASP A 58 4.36 6.79 17.32
C ASP A 58 4.67 5.64 16.32
N ILE A 59 5.59 4.73 16.66
CA ILE A 59 6.05 3.64 15.77
C ILE A 59 4.99 2.57 15.53
N GLU A 60 3.96 2.51 16.37
CA GLU A 60 2.81 1.64 16.21
C GLU A 60 1.87 2.06 15.08
N PHE A 61 1.97 3.31 14.61
CA PHE A 61 1.12 3.82 13.54
C PHE A 61 1.72 3.49 12.16
N ILE A 62 1.25 2.39 11.59
CA ILE A 62 1.58 1.99 10.23
C ILE A 62 0.37 2.25 9.33
N GLN A 63 0.55 3.07 8.29
CA GLN A 63 -0.46 3.25 7.26
C GLN A 63 -0.44 2.08 6.28
N PHE A 64 -1.59 1.42 6.10
CA PHE A 64 -1.79 0.45 5.04
C PHE A 64 -2.40 1.13 3.81
N HIS A 65 -1.82 0.86 2.64
CA HIS A 65 -2.47 1.24 1.38
C HIS A 65 -3.48 0.16 1.01
N PRO A 66 -4.76 0.52 0.74
CA PRO A 66 -5.82 -0.48 0.57
C PRO A 66 -5.74 -1.25 -0.75
N THR A 67 -5.16 -0.65 -1.80
CA THR A 67 -5.22 -1.15 -3.18
C THR A 67 -3.83 -1.50 -3.71
N SER A 68 -3.17 -2.48 -3.10
CA SER A 68 -1.99 -3.12 -3.68
C SER A 68 -2.41 -4.36 -4.45
N LEU A 69 -1.80 -4.61 -5.62
CA LEU A 69 -2.09 -5.78 -6.44
C LEU A 69 -1.84 -7.07 -5.64
N ALA A 70 -2.84 -7.93 -5.56
CA ALA A 70 -2.71 -9.23 -4.91
C ALA A 70 -2.00 -10.21 -5.86
N ASN A 71 -0.70 -10.32 -5.70
CA ASN A 71 0.16 -11.23 -6.46
C ASN A 71 1.21 -11.87 -5.53
N ASP A 72 1.92 -12.87 -6.04
CA ASP A 72 2.96 -13.58 -5.28
C ASP A 72 4.31 -12.85 -5.26
N ASP A 73 4.38 -11.63 -5.80
CA ASP A 73 5.60 -10.83 -5.76
C ASP A 73 5.94 -10.42 -4.33
N SER A 74 7.21 -10.42 -4.01
CA SER A 74 7.74 -9.98 -2.72
C SER A 74 7.45 -8.48 -2.43
N ARG A 75 7.10 -7.73 -3.46
CA ARG A 75 6.72 -6.31 -3.40
C ARG A 75 5.49 -6.06 -4.27
N PRO A 76 4.27 -6.10 -3.70
CA PRO A 76 3.04 -5.83 -4.41
C PRO A 76 3.07 -4.47 -5.11
N PHE A 77 2.59 -4.44 -6.36
CA PHE A 77 2.46 -3.19 -7.10
C PHE A 77 1.33 -2.32 -6.54
N LEU A 78 1.62 -1.05 -6.31
CA LEU A 78 0.65 -0.10 -5.80
C LEU A 78 -0.28 0.40 -6.92
N ILE A 79 -1.59 0.18 -6.75
CA ILE A 79 -2.61 0.81 -7.59
C ILE A 79 -3.02 2.12 -6.91
N THR A 80 -2.78 3.24 -7.58
CA THR A 80 -2.99 4.57 -7.01
C THR A 80 -4.42 4.79 -6.53
N GLU A 81 -4.57 5.57 -5.47
CA GLU A 81 -5.86 6.02 -4.96
C GLU A 81 -6.69 6.79 -6.00
N ALA A 82 -6.03 7.47 -6.95
CA ALA A 82 -6.68 8.17 -8.05
C ALA A 82 -7.60 7.26 -8.88
N MET A 83 -7.31 5.95 -8.96
CA MET A 83 -8.18 4.98 -9.63
C MET A 83 -9.58 4.92 -8.97
N ARG A 84 -9.65 4.95 -7.62
CA ARG A 84 -10.92 5.06 -6.90
C ARG A 84 -11.58 6.42 -7.12
N GLY A 85 -10.77 7.49 -7.18
CA GLY A 85 -11.23 8.83 -7.56
C GLY A 85 -11.83 8.90 -8.96
N LYS A 86 -11.35 8.08 -9.90
CA LYS A 86 -11.90 7.96 -11.27
C LYS A 86 -13.22 7.17 -11.30
N GLY A 87 -13.59 6.50 -10.19
CA GLY A 87 -14.83 5.74 -10.06
C GLY A 87 -14.66 4.23 -9.94
N ALA A 88 -13.44 3.72 -9.73
CA ALA A 88 -13.25 2.29 -9.49
C ALA A 88 -13.91 1.85 -8.18
N VAL A 89 -14.61 0.71 -8.22
CA VAL A 89 -15.46 0.20 -7.13
C VAL A 89 -14.84 -1.01 -6.47
N LEU A 90 -14.98 -1.08 -5.14
CA LEU A 90 -14.47 -2.20 -4.33
C LEU A 90 -15.57 -3.24 -4.10
N MET A 91 -15.30 -4.49 -4.46
CA MET A 91 -16.21 -5.62 -4.27
C MET A 91 -15.50 -6.84 -3.70
N MET A 92 -16.25 -7.73 -3.04
CA MET A 92 -15.83 -9.11 -2.82
C MET A 92 -16.21 -9.96 -4.04
N GLU A 93 -15.59 -11.14 -4.20
CA GLU A 93 -15.84 -12.03 -5.34
C GLU A 93 -17.32 -12.35 -5.50
N SER A 94 -18.01 -12.67 -4.40
CA SER A 94 -19.43 -13.00 -4.42
C SER A 94 -20.34 -11.85 -4.89
N ASP A 95 -19.96 -10.61 -4.57
CA ASP A 95 -20.73 -9.43 -4.96
C ASP A 95 -20.43 -9.03 -6.41
N TYR A 96 -19.17 -9.23 -6.86
CA TYR A 96 -18.82 -9.11 -8.28
C TYR A 96 -19.62 -10.07 -9.16
N GLN A 97 -19.75 -11.34 -8.76
CA GLN A 97 -20.55 -12.32 -9.52
C GLN A 97 -22.03 -11.92 -9.56
N LYS A 98 -22.61 -11.40 -8.47
CA LYS A 98 -23.98 -10.87 -8.47
C LYS A 98 -24.13 -9.69 -9.42
N TRP A 99 -23.17 -8.75 -9.41
CA TRP A 99 -23.18 -7.62 -10.33
C TRP A 99 -23.13 -8.07 -11.78
N LYS A 100 -22.26 -9.04 -12.14
CA LYS A 100 -22.17 -9.59 -13.51
C LYS A 100 -23.46 -10.26 -13.99
N LEU A 101 -24.26 -10.77 -13.08
CA LEU A 101 -25.57 -11.37 -13.38
C LEU A 101 -26.72 -10.35 -13.39
N SER A 102 -26.48 -9.14 -12.90
CA SER A 102 -27.48 -8.08 -12.86
C SER A 102 -27.62 -7.40 -14.22
N GLU A 103 -28.85 -7.04 -14.57
CA GLU A 103 -29.12 -6.26 -15.77
C GLU A 103 -29.21 -4.77 -15.40
N ASN A 104 -28.28 -3.95 -15.93
CA ASN A 104 -28.29 -2.48 -15.81
C ASN A 104 -28.20 -1.88 -14.39
N GLN A 105 -27.68 -2.62 -13.41
CA GLN A 105 -27.41 -2.08 -12.07
C GLN A 105 -26.02 -1.45 -11.99
N SER A 106 -25.92 -0.35 -11.23
CA SER A 106 -24.63 0.30 -10.98
C SER A 106 -23.72 -0.59 -10.14
N PRO A 107 -22.42 -0.69 -10.47
CA PRO A 107 -21.47 -1.48 -9.66
C PRO A 107 -21.37 -0.97 -8.21
N GLU A 108 -21.60 0.32 -7.96
CA GLU A 108 -21.58 0.89 -6.61
C GLU A 108 -22.61 0.24 -5.69
N GLU A 109 -23.74 -0.22 -6.20
CA GLU A 109 -24.79 -0.90 -5.42
C GLU A 109 -24.30 -2.22 -4.81
N PHE A 110 -23.27 -2.82 -5.41
CA PHE A 110 -22.65 -4.08 -4.95
C PHE A 110 -21.39 -3.87 -4.11
N SER A 111 -20.98 -2.63 -3.88
CA SER A 111 -19.81 -2.33 -3.07
C SER A 111 -20.06 -2.65 -1.59
N PHE A 112 -19.20 -3.48 -0.99
CA PHE A 112 -19.25 -3.72 0.45
C PHE A 112 -18.94 -2.46 1.27
N MET A 113 -18.32 -1.45 0.65
CA MET A 113 -17.86 -0.24 1.34
C MET A 113 -18.99 0.56 2.00
N TRP A 114 -20.22 0.47 1.49
CA TRP A 114 -21.38 1.14 2.09
C TRP A 114 -21.71 0.67 3.51
N LYS A 115 -21.23 -0.49 3.91
CA LYS A 115 -21.33 -0.98 5.31
C LYS A 115 -20.39 -0.25 6.26
N TYR A 116 -19.36 0.45 5.74
CA TYR A 116 -18.25 1.00 6.50
C TYR A 116 -18.10 2.52 6.37
N CYS A 117 -18.56 3.10 5.27
CA CYS A 117 -18.36 4.51 4.96
C CYS A 117 -19.43 5.05 4.01
N ASP A 118 -20.02 6.20 4.35
CA ASP A 118 -21.00 6.92 3.52
C ASP A 118 -20.41 7.45 2.19
N LYS A 119 -19.07 7.42 2.05
CA LYS A 119 -18.38 7.78 0.81
C LYS A 119 -18.10 6.57 -0.09
N GLY A 120 -18.59 5.38 0.29
CA GLY A 120 -18.35 4.15 -0.45
C GLY A 120 -16.85 3.92 -0.70
N SER A 121 -16.48 3.58 -1.92
CA SER A 121 -15.08 3.32 -2.31
C SER A 121 -14.16 4.56 -2.22
N LEU A 122 -14.69 5.76 -2.00
CA LEU A 122 -13.93 7.00 -1.78
C LEU A 122 -13.57 7.25 -0.30
N GLY A 123 -13.82 6.29 0.59
CA GLY A 123 -13.37 6.33 1.98
C GLY A 123 -11.85 6.55 2.11
N THR A 124 -11.41 7.06 3.26
CA THR A 124 -9.98 7.25 3.57
C THR A 124 -9.24 5.91 3.60
N ARG A 125 -7.93 5.93 3.36
CA ARG A 125 -7.10 4.70 3.26
C ARG A 125 -7.26 3.76 4.43
N ASP A 126 -7.30 4.31 5.64
CA ASP A 126 -7.43 3.54 6.88
C ASP A 126 -8.81 2.87 7.00
N VAL A 127 -9.88 3.58 6.64
CA VAL A 127 -11.24 3.01 6.61
C VAL A 127 -11.33 1.91 5.56
N VAL A 128 -10.85 2.16 4.35
CA VAL A 128 -10.90 1.18 3.25
C VAL A 128 -10.05 -0.05 3.56
N ALA A 129 -8.82 0.13 4.08
CA ALA A 129 -7.96 -0.99 4.42
C ALA A 129 -8.58 -1.89 5.51
N ARG A 130 -9.17 -1.30 6.57
CA ARG A 130 -9.87 -2.04 7.61
C ARG A 130 -11.15 -2.72 7.11
N ALA A 131 -11.87 -2.08 6.19
CA ALA A 131 -13.06 -2.67 5.58
C ALA A 131 -12.70 -3.90 4.76
N ILE A 132 -11.67 -3.82 3.91
CA ILE A 132 -11.18 -4.97 3.14
C ILE A 132 -10.73 -6.09 4.08
N ASP A 133 -9.89 -5.82 5.08
CA ASP A 133 -9.43 -6.82 6.05
C ASP A 133 -10.62 -7.50 6.77
N SER A 134 -11.63 -6.70 7.15
CA SER A 134 -12.83 -7.21 7.81
C SER A 134 -13.65 -8.14 6.89
N GLU A 135 -13.84 -7.77 5.63
CA GLU A 135 -14.57 -8.62 4.68
C GLU A 135 -13.78 -9.89 4.32
N LEU A 136 -12.46 -9.79 4.11
CA LEU A 136 -11.62 -10.97 3.86
C LEU A 136 -11.69 -11.99 5.01
N LYS A 137 -11.68 -11.52 6.27
CA LYS A 137 -11.86 -12.39 7.44
C LYS A 137 -13.22 -13.04 7.53
N LYS A 138 -14.27 -12.38 7.05
CA LYS A 138 -15.64 -12.91 7.05
C LYS A 138 -15.88 -13.93 5.94
N THR A 139 -15.36 -13.65 4.73
CA THR A 139 -15.60 -14.48 3.55
C THR A 139 -14.60 -15.63 3.43
N GLY A 140 -13.39 -15.46 3.95
CA GLY A 140 -12.27 -16.38 3.74
C GLY A 140 -11.58 -16.19 2.38
N ASP A 141 -11.95 -15.17 1.62
CA ASP A 141 -11.32 -14.84 0.35
C ASP A 141 -9.87 -14.38 0.55
N ARG A 142 -9.03 -14.58 -0.46
CA ARG A 142 -7.61 -14.19 -0.41
C ARG A 142 -7.39 -12.72 -0.73
N ASN A 143 -8.28 -12.10 -1.50
CA ASN A 143 -8.21 -10.73 -1.96
C ASN A 143 -9.60 -10.14 -2.16
N ALA A 144 -9.70 -8.83 -2.17
CA ALA A 144 -10.85 -8.11 -2.71
C ALA A 144 -10.61 -7.76 -4.19
N LEU A 145 -11.60 -7.21 -4.85
CA LEU A 145 -11.56 -6.80 -6.24
C LEU A 145 -11.75 -5.29 -6.37
N LEU A 146 -10.93 -4.68 -7.22
CA LEU A 146 -11.12 -3.31 -7.69
C LEU A 146 -11.68 -3.35 -9.12
N ILE A 147 -12.91 -2.91 -9.27
CA ILE A 147 -13.69 -3.01 -10.50
C ILE A 147 -13.59 -1.71 -11.29
N THR A 148 -13.18 -1.83 -12.56
CA THR A 148 -13.02 -0.71 -13.49
C THR A 148 -13.77 -0.95 -14.81
N GLU A 149 -14.45 -2.08 -14.98
CA GLU A 149 -15.10 -2.53 -16.22
C GLU A 149 -16.21 -1.58 -16.72
N HIS A 150 -16.83 -0.83 -15.81
CA HIS A 150 -17.88 0.15 -16.13
C HIS A 150 -17.32 1.51 -16.59
N LEU A 151 -16.01 1.69 -16.51
CA LEU A 151 -15.31 2.91 -16.93
C LEU A 151 -14.81 2.75 -18.37
N LYS A 152 -14.60 3.89 -19.06
CA LYS A 152 -14.09 3.86 -20.42
C LYS A 152 -12.60 3.49 -20.42
N ARG A 153 -12.27 2.36 -21.05
CA ARG A 153 -10.92 1.82 -21.11
C ARG A 153 -9.92 2.84 -21.68
N ASP A 154 -10.25 3.52 -22.77
CA ASP A 154 -9.32 4.45 -23.43
C ASP A 154 -8.92 5.59 -22.48
N GLU A 155 -9.87 6.14 -21.70
CA GLU A 155 -9.61 7.16 -20.70
C GLU A 155 -8.73 6.61 -19.56
N LEU A 156 -8.96 5.36 -19.12
CA LEU A 156 -8.16 4.73 -18.07
C LEU A 156 -6.71 4.50 -18.51
N VAL A 157 -6.50 4.02 -19.73
CA VAL A 157 -5.16 3.76 -20.28
C VAL A 157 -4.39 5.06 -20.47
N GLU A 158 -5.05 6.12 -20.94
CA GLU A 158 -4.45 7.45 -21.08
C GLU A 158 -4.03 8.05 -19.73
N GLU A 159 -4.89 7.94 -18.72
CA GLU A 159 -4.64 8.52 -17.39
C GLU A 159 -3.68 7.68 -16.54
N PHE A 160 -3.70 6.34 -16.70
CA PHE A 160 -2.93 5.40 -15.87
C PHE A 160 -2.07 4.42 -16.71
N PRO A 161 -1.21 4.90 -17.63
CA PRO A 161 -0.47 4.04 -18.55
C PRO A 161 0.45 3.04 -17.82
N ASN A 162 1.11 3.46 -16.74
CA ASN A 162 1.98 2.59 -15.95
C ASN A 162 1.21 1.47 -15.23
N ILE A 163 -0.06 1.72 -14.87
CA ILE A 163 -0.92 0.70 -14.25
C ILE A 163 -1.35 -0.29 -15.33
N ASP A 164 -1.79 0.17 -16.49
CA ASP A 164 -2.18 -0.71 -17.62
C ASP A 164 -1.03 -1.62 -18.04
N GLU A 165 0.19 -1.06 -18.22
CA GLU A 165 1.39 -1.83 -18.53
C GLU A 165 1.69 -2.89 -17.48
N LYS A 166 1.66 -2.49 -16.19
CA LYS A 166 1.95 -3.43 -15.10
C LYS A 166 0.90 -4.52 -14.96
N LEU A 167 -0.39 -4.19 -15.03
CA LEU A 167 -1.47 -5.18 -15.00
C LEU A 167 -1.38 -6.14 -16.19
N SER A 168 -1.09 -5.61 -17.39
CA SER A 168 -0.90 -6.41 -18.59
C SER A 168 0.21 -7.43 -18.46
N SER A 169 1.29 -7.12 -17.72
CA SER A 169 2.37 -8.08 -17.42
C SER A 169 1.93 -9.28 -16.55
N TYR A 170 0.78 -9.17 -15.88
CA TYR A 170 0.12 -10.26 -15.14
C TYR A 170 -1.08 -10.85 -15.88
N GLY A 171 -1.30 -10.45 -17.14
CA GLY A 171 -2.44 -10.91 -17.94
C GLY A 171 -3.78 -10.26 -17.57
N ILE A 172 -3.78 -9.19 -16.77
CA ILE A 172 -4.97 -8.43 -16.37
C ILE A 172 -5.09 -7.20 -17.27
N LYS A 173 -6.26 -7.00 -17.85
CA LYS A 173 -6.55 -5.87 -18.72
C LYS A 173 -7.34 -4.80 -17.99
N LEU A 174 -6.75 -3.63 -17.77
CA LEU A 174 -7.40 -2.48 -17.15
C LEU A 174 -8.69 -2.11 -17.89
N GLY A 175 -9.79 -1.90 -17.16
CA GLY A 175 -11.10 -1.59 -17.73
C GLY A 175 -11.85 -2.79 -18.36
N ILE A 176 -11.31 -4.00 -18.24
CA ILE A 176 -11.93 -5.24 -18.76
C ILE A 176 -12.02 -6.32 -17.69
N ASP A 177 -10.92 -6.53 -16.97
CA ASP A 177 -10.83 -7.58 -15.97
C ASP A 177 -10.91 -6.99 -14.54
N PRO A 178 -11.49 -7.70 -13.56
CA PRO A 178 -11.43 -7.32 -12.17
C PRO A 178 -9.98 -7.37 -11.68
N ILE A 179 -9.56 -6.39 -10.90
CA ILE A 179 -8.20 -6.29 -10.41
C ILE A 179 -8.15 -6.83 -8.98
N PRO A 180 -7.44 -7.95 -8.71
CA PRO A 180 -7.30 -8.48 -7.35
C PRO A 180 -6.41 -7.57 -6.51
N ILE A 181 -6.90 -7.20 -5.31
CA ILE A 181 -6.20 -6.27 -4.42
C ILE A 181 -6.20 -6.75 -2.98
N ILE A 182 -5.14 -6.35 -2.25
CA ILE A 182 -5.00 -6.54 -0.80
C ILE A 182 -4.46 -5.27 -0.15
N PRO A 183 -4.76 -5.00 1.13
CA PRO A 183 -4.06 -4.00 1.90
C PRO A 183 -2.59 -4.38 2.09
N ALA A 184 -1.68 -3.40 1.97
CA ALA A 184 -0.25 -3.59 2.20
C ALA A 184 0.34 -2.47 3.06
N ALA A 185 1.28 -2.79 3.94
CA ALA A 185 2.01 -1.79 4.71
C ALA A 185 2.71 -0.80 3.78
N HIS A 186 2.50 0.50 4.00
CA HIS A 186 2.93 1.54 3.07
C HIS A 186 3.82 2.60 3.73
N TYR A 187 3.37 3.21 4.82
CA TYR A 187 4.13 4.18 5.58
C TYR A 187 4.21 3.81 7.05
N MET A 188 5.40 3.93 7.62
CA MET A 188 5.60 4.13 9.05
C MET A 188 5.37 5.61 9.33
N VAL A 189 4.35 5.94 10.14
CA VAL A 189 3.94 7.32 10.42
C VAL A 189 4.84 7.95 11.48
N GLY A 190 5.17 7.19 12.52
CA GLY A 190 6.12 7.58 13.55
C GLY A 190 7.58 7.37 13.15
N GLY A 191 8.45 7.35 14.14
CA GLY A 191 9.89 7.15 13.97
C GLY A 191 10.70 7.86 15.04
N ILE A 192 11.85 8.41 14.65
CA ILE A 192 12.71 9.20 15.52
C ILE A 192 12.03 10.54 15.81
N ASP A 193 11.85 10.87 17.10
CA ASP A 193 11.30 12.18 17.48
C ASP A 193 12.36 13.25 17.22
N VAL A 194 11.97 14.26 16.46
CA VAL A 194 12.86 15.36 16.06
C VAL A 194 12.16 16.71 16.22
N ASP A 195 12.94 17.74 16.45
CA ASP A 195 12.44 19.11 16.49
C ASP A 195 12.17 19.68 15.08
N SER A 196 11.73 20.94 15.01
CA SER A 196 11.43 21.64 13.75
C SER A 196 12.65 21.85 12.85
N SER A 197 13.86 21.63 13.36
CA SER A 197 15.13 21.69 12.59
C SER A 197 15.62 20.30 12.16
N GLY A 198 14.87 19.23 12.48
CA GLY A 198 15.23 17.85 12.15
C GLY A 198 16.30 17.25 13.08
N LYS A 199 16.45 17.79 14.31
CA LYS A 199 17.41 17.31 15.31
C LYS A 199 16.72 16.59 16.43
#